data_64fe14ef1d7dd856cc367cb5ac719ca8
#
_entry.id   64fe14ef1d7dd856cc367cb5ac719ca8
#
_cell.length_a   1.000
_cell.length_b   1.000
_cell.length_c   1.000
_cell.angle_alpha   90.00
_cell.angle_beta   90.00
_cell.angle_gamma   90.00
#
_symmetry.space_group_name_H-M   'P 1'
#
loop_
_entity.id
_entity.type
_entity.pdbx_description
1 polymer ?
#
loop_
_entity_poly.entity_id
_entity_poly.type
_entity_poly.pdbx_seq_one_letter_code
_entity_poly.pdbx_strand_id
1 'polypeptide(L)'
;PIPVVYCDECGIVPEKKENLPILLPTDVEFTGKGESPLTTSKTFMNTTCPCCGKPARREADTMDTFVDSSWYFLRYIDPKNTEEPFSKEAVNNWMPVDQYIGGVEHAILHLLYSRFFVKAFNSMGMLDFKEPFKNLLTQGMVLKDGAKMSKSKGNVVAPSEIIEEYGVDTARLFVLFAAPPERDLEWSDQGVEGCFRFLNRVYRLVD
;
A
#
# COMPACT_ATOMS: atom_id res chain seq x y z
N PRO A 1 -14.34 -9.00 1.36
CA PRO A 1 -14.89 -9.62 0.14
C PRO A 1 -15.25 -8.59 -0.91
N ILE A 2 -15.34 -9.01 -2.17
CA ILE A 2 -15.82 -8.16 -3.25
C ILE A 2 -17.33 -8.01 -3.08
N PRO A 3 -17.91 -6.79 -3.02
CA PRO A 3 -19.31 -6.57 -2.69
C PRO A 3 -20.25 -6.76 -3.90
N VAL A 4 -20.24 -7.96 -4.46
CA VAL A 4 -21.14 -8.36 -5.56
C VAL A 4 -21.87 -9.66 -5.24
N VAL A 5 -23.00 -9.86 -5.89
CA VAL A 5 -23.88 -11.01 -5.73
C VAL A 5 -24.20 -11.60 -7.10
N TYR A 6 -24.21 -12.91 -7.20
CA TYR A 6 -24.59 -13.66 -8.40
C TYR A 6 -26.05 -14.10 -8.29
N CYS A 7 -26.88 -13.62 -9.18
CA CYS A 7 -28.31 -13.93 -9.27
C CYS A 7 -28.61 -14.60 -10.62
N ASP A 8 -29.37 -15.69 -10.62
CA ASP A 8 -29.70 -16.42 -11.85
C ASP A 8 -30.55 -15.58 -12.82
N GLU A 9 -31.32 -14.62 -12.31
CA GLU A 9 -32.18 -13.74 -13.12
C GLU A 9 -31.49 -12.42 -13.52
N CYS A 10 -30.71 -11.83 -12.60
CA CYS A 10 -30.15 -10.49 -12.78
C CYS A 10 -28.67 -10.50 -13.17
N GLY A 11 -28.02 -11.66 -13.14
CA GLY A 11 -26.57 -11.78 -13.37
C GLY A 11 -25.76 -11.27 -12.18
N ILE A 12 -24.66 -10.58 -12.45
CA ILE A 12 -23.79 -9.99 -11.43
C ILE A 12 -24.39 -8.65 -10.98
N VAL A 13 -24.72 -8.56 -9.69
CA VAL A 13 -25.37 -7.40 -9.09
C VAL A 13 -24.47 -6.82 -7.97
N PRO A 14 -24.12 -5.54 -8.00
CA PRO A 14 -23.41 -4.92 -6.88
C PRO A 14 -24.31 -4.87 -5.63
N GLU A 15 -23.70 -5.02 -4.46
CA GLU A 15 -24.40 -4.86 -3.20
C GLU A 15 -24.86 -3.40 -3.02
N LYS A 16 -25.96 -3.20 -2.29
CA LYS A 16 -26.47 -1.86 -1.98
C LYS A 16 -25.55 -1.15 -0.99
N LYS A 17 -25.45 0.18 -1.11
CA LYS A 17 -24.63 1.02 -0.22
C LYS A 17 -25.02 0.84 1.26
N GLU A 18 -26.30 0.68 1.53
CA GLU A 18 -26.85 0.50 2.88
C GLU A 18 -26.41 -0.82 3.55
N ASN A 19 -26.00 -1.80 2.76
CA ASN A 19 -25.54 -3.11 3.25
C ASN A 19 -24.01 -3.17 3.42
N LEU A 20 -23.29 -2.09 3.16
CA LEU A 20 -21.85 -2.03 3.34
C LEU A 20 -21.50 -1.57 4.77
N PRO A 21 -20.40 -2.08 5.34
CA PRO A 21 -19.47 -3.06 4.78
C PRO A 21 -20.00 -4.50 4.85
N ILE A 22 -19.62 -5.33 3.88
CA ILE A 22 -19.87 -6.78 3.95
C ILE A 22 -18.92 -7.38 4.98
N LEU A 23 -19.46 -7.82 6.09
CA LEU A 23 -18.68 -8.41 7.17
C LEU A 23 -18.18 -9.81 6.82
N LEU A 24 -16.96 -10.12 7.20
CA LEU A 24 -16.41 -11.46 7.06
C LEU A 24 -17.06 -12.42 8.07
N PRO A 25 -17.38 -13.65 7.66
CA PRO A 25 -17.93 -14.65 8.56
C PRO A 25 -16.87 -15.17 9.53
N THR A 26 -17.32 -15.62 10.70
CA THR A 26 -16.46 -16.24 11.73
C THR A 26 -16.51 -17.76 11.73
N ASP A 27 -17.40 -18.36 10.92
CA ASP A 27 -17.66 -19.79 10.80
C ASP A 27 -16.95 -20.45 9.60
N VAL A 28 -15.77 -19.95 9.24
CA VAL A 28 -14.97 -20.45 8.12
C VAL A 28 -13.94 -21.50 8.55
N GLU A 29 -13.66 -22.43 7.66
CA GLU A 29 -12.61 -23.43 7.84
C GLU A 29 -11.41 -23.13 6.90
N PHE A 30 -10.21 -23.08 7.47
CA PHE A 30 -8.97 -22.89 6.72
C PHE A 30 -8.39 -24.25 6.33
N THR A 31 -8.70 -24.70 5.13
CA THR A 31 -8.28 -26.05 4.65
C THR A 31 -6.88 -26.08 4.06
N GLY A 32 -6.31 -24.93 3.70
CA GLY A 32 -5.02 -24.83 3.01
C GLY A 32 -5.00 -25.40 1.58
N LYS A 33 -6.16 -25.72 1.00
CA LYS A 33 -6.29 -26.40 -0.31
C LYS A 33 -6.58 -25.46 -1.50
N GLY A 34 -6.26 -24.17 -1.39
CA GLY A 34 -6.36 -23.22 -2.51
C GLY A 34 -7.75 -22.65 -2.80
N GLU A 35 -8.82 -23.17 -2.22
CA GLU A 35 -10.15 -22.56 -2.31
C GLU A 35 -10.31 -21.45 -1.26
N SER A 36 -11.11 -20.41 -1.59
CA SER A 36 -11.41 -19.36 -0.64
C SER A 36 -12.13 -19.94 0.59
N PRO A 37 -11.64 -19.67 1.81
CA PRO A 37 -12.32 -20.13 3.04
C PRO A 37 -13.76 -19.64 3.14
N LEU A 38 -14.12 -18.53 2.48
CA LEU A 38 -15.48 -17.98 2.47
C LEU A 38 -16.50 -18.96 1.87
N THR A 39 -16.07 -19.83 0.95
CA THR A 39 -16.95 -20.84 0.34
C THR A 39 -17.46 -21.87 1.33
N THR A 40 -16.77 -22.06 2.46
CA THR A 40 -17.18 -23.01 3.50
C THR A 40 -18.33 -22.49 4.37
N SER A 41 -18.50 -21.18 4.46
CA SER A 41 -19.58 -20.56 5.23
C SER A 41 -20.87 -20.45 4.42
N LYS A 42 -21.85 -21.30 4.75
CA LYS A 42 -23.17 -21.25 4.11
C LYS A 42 -23.95 -19.99 4.45
N THR A 43 -23.74 -19.45 5.64
CA THR A 43 -24.39 -18.21 6.09
C THR A 43 -23.88 -17.01 5.33
N PHE A 44 -22.61 -16.99 4.98
CA PHE A 44 -22.02 -15.95 4.14
C PHE A 44 -22.42 -16.10 2.66
N MET A 45 -22.27 -17.31 2.10
CA MET A 45 -22.48 -17.56 0.67
C MET A 45 -23.92 -17.32 0.22
N ASN A 46 -24.89 -17.72 1.05
CA ASN A 46 -26.31 -17.58 0.69
C ASN A 46 -26.82 -16.19 1.06
N THR A 47 -27.40 -15.51 0.09
CA THR A 47 -27.96 -14.17 0.25
C THR A 47 -29.19 -13.97 -0.63
N THR A 48 -29.75 -12.78 -0.62
CA THR A 48 -30.81 -12.36 -1.53
C THR A 48 -30.26 -11.33 -2.53
N CYS A 49 -30.77 -11.40 -3.76
CA CYS A 49 -30.41 -10.45 -4.79
C CYS A 49 -30.83 -9.03 -4.42
N PRO A 50 -29.95 -8.04 -4.37
CA PRO A 50 -30.30 -6.65 -4.05
C PRO A 50 -31.24 -6.01 -5.07
N CYS A 51 -31.33 -6.56 -6.28
CA CYS A 51 -32.18 -6.07 -7.36
C CYS A 51 -33.60 -6.68 -7.31
N CYS A 52 -33.72 -8.02 -7.35
CA CYS A 52 -35.04 -8.70 -7.49
C CYS A 52 -35.49 -9.42 -6.22
N GLY A 53 -34.71 -9.49 -5.15
CA GLY A 53 -35.05 -10.14 -3.89
C GLY A 53 -35.04 -11.69 -3.92
N LYS A 54 -34.73 -12.31 -5.07
CA LYS A 54 -34.65 -13.77 -5.18
C LYS A 54 -33.38 -14.31 -4.50
N PRO A 55 -33.31 -15.61 -4.16
CA PRO A 55 -32.10 -16.24 -3.66
C PRO A 55 -30.91 -15.99 -4.60
N ALA A 56 -29.76 -15.72 -4.01
CA ALA A 56 -28.54 -15.40 -4.74
C ALA A 56 -27.31 -15.85 -3.94
N ARG A 57 -26.13 -15.79 -4.55
CA ARG A 57 -24.87 -16.21 -3.97
C ARG A 57 -23.88 -15.04 -3.93
N ARG A 58 -23.20 -14.86 -2.79
CA ARG A 58 -22.12 -13.87 -2.67
C ARG A 58 -20.87 -14.28 -3.44
N GLU A 59 -20.09 -13.27 -3.82
CA GLU A 59 -18.72 -13.48 -4.25
C GLU A 59 -17.86 -13.99 -3.09
N ALA A 60 -17.07 -15.02 -3.34
CA ALA A 60 -16.17 -15.62 -2.35
C ALA A 60 -14.74 -15.10 -2.41
N ASP A 61 -14.39 -14.37 -3.46
CA ASP A 61 -13.06 -13.77 -3.56
C ASP A 61 -12.96 -12.49 -2.75
N THR A 62 -11.74 -12.21 -2.32
CA THR A 62 -11.36 -10.97 -1.68
C THR A 62 -10.70 -10.04 -2.69
N MET A 63 -10.72 -8.75 -2.41
CA MET A 63 -9.99 -7.78 -3.22
C MET A 63 -8.48 -8.02 -3.10
N ASP A 64 -7.75 -7.60 -4.13
CA ASP A 64 -6.29 -7.59 -4.13
C ASP A 64 -5.74 -6.79 -2.94
N THR A 65 -4.59 -7.21 -2.41
CA THR A 65 -3.95 -6.57 -1.26
C THR A 65 -3.51 -5.13 -1.53
N PHE A 66 -3.38 -4.73 -2.80
CA PHE A 66 -3.04 -3.36 -3.19
C PHE A 66 -4.24 -2.41 -3.27
N VAL A 67 -5.48 -2.88 -3.10
CA VAL A 67 -6.68 -2.03 -3.24
C VAL A 67 -6.61 -0.82 -2.32
N ASP A 68 -6.38 -1.04 -1.02
CA ASP A 68 -6.35 0.05 -0.04
C ASP A 68 -5.13 0.97 -0.23
N SER A 69 -3.96 0.38 -0.49
CA SER A 69 -2.73 1.15 -0.72
C SER A 69 -2.72 1.92 -2.04
N SER A 70 -3.62 1.60 -2.97
CA SER A 70 -3.66 2.24 -4.29
C SER A 70 -4.16 3.68 -4.26
N TRP A 71 -4.85 4.08 -3.22
CA TRP A 71 -5.43 5.41 -3.07
C TRP A 71 -5.22 6.04 -1.69
N TYR A 72 -4.33 5.47 -0.87
CA TYR A 72 -4.06 5.92 0.50
C TYR A 72 -3.67 7.41 0.57
N PHE A 73 -2.95 7.92 -0.43
CA PHE A 73 -2.51 9.31 -0.50
C PHE A 73 -3.69 10.29 -0.65
N LEU A 74 -4.82 9.86 -1.23
CA LEU A 74 -6.05 10.65 -1.25
C LEU A 74 -6.71 10.66 0.13
N ARG A 75 -6.78 9.50 0.77
CA ARG A 75 -7.36 9.35 2.10
C ARG A 75 -6.58 10.13 3.16
N TYR A 76 -5.26 10.23 3.05
CA TYR A 76 -4.41 10.97 3.98
C TYR A 76 -4.72 12.48 4.04
N ILE A 77 -5.29 13.05 2.98
CA ILE A 77 -5.67 14.46 2.94
C ILE A 77 -6.89 14.72 3.83
N ASP A 78 -7.78 13.74 3.96
CA ASP A 78 -9.01 13.85 4.76
C ASP A 78 -9.27 12.55 5.56
N PRO A 79 -8.38 12.19 6.50
CA PRO A 79 -8.40 10.87 7.16
C PRO A 79 -9.54 10.67 8.14
N LYS A 80 -10.20 11.75 8.58
CA LYS A 80 -11.29 11.72 9.56
C LYS A 80 -12.69 11.78 8.93
N ASN A 81 -12.79 11.82 7.62
CA ASN A 81 -14.07 11.83 6.92
C ASN A 81 -14.81 10.51 7.15
N THR A 82 -16.02 10.59 7.64
CA THR A 82 -16.88 9.42 7.91
C THR A 82 -17.96 9.21 6.84
N GLU A 83 -18.19 10.19 5.98
CA GLU A 83 -19.26 10.20 4.99
C GLU A 83 -18.76 9.76 3.61
N GLU A 84 -17.55 10.18 3.24
CA GLU A 84 -16.94 9.97 1.93
C GLU A 84 -15.51 9.44 2.05
N PRO A 85 -14.97 8.79 1.00
CA PRO A 85 -13.58 8.34 0.99
C PRO A 85 -12.58 9.47 1.25
N PHE A 86 -12.89 10.67 0.75
CA PHE A 86 -12.13 11.91 0.91
C PHE A 86 -12.99 13.10 0.43
N SER A 87 -12.71 14.30 0.94
CA SER A 87 -13.29 15.53 0.41
C SER A 87 -12.75 15.83 -0.99
N LYS A 88 -13.63 15.92 -1.99
CA LYS A 88 -13.27 16.29 -3.35
C LYS A 88 -12.54 17.62 -3.41
N GLU A 89 -13.01 18.64 -2.66
CA GLU A 89 -12.40 19.97 -2.61
C GLU A 89 -10.97 19.90 -2.05
N ALA A 90 -10.79 19.26 -0.89
CA ALA A 90 -9.49 19.16 -0.26
C ALA A 90 -8.48 18.43 -1.14
N VAL A 91 -8.89 17.30 -1.74
CA VAL A 91 -8.02 16.51 -2.61
C VAL A 91 -7.64 17.28 -3.88
N ASN A 92 -8.57 17.96 -4.54
CA ASN A 92 -8.25 18.74 -5.74
C ASN A 92 -7.34 19.95 -5.44
N ASN A 93 -7.34 20.47 -4.21
CA ASN A 93 -6.43 21.54 -3.80
C ASN A 93 -5.00 21.05 -3.53
N TRP A 94 -4.84 19.83 -2.99
CA TRP A 94 -3.53 19.31 -2.58
C TRP A 94 -2.86 18.39 -3.61
N MET A 95 -3.62 17.77 -4.49
CA MET A 95 -3.14 16.81 -5.47
C MET A 95 -2.96 17.43 -6.86
N PRO A 96 -2.17 16.80 -7.75
CA PRO A 96 -1.36 15.58 -7.58
C PRO A 96 -0.17 15.77 -6.65
N VAL A 97 0.37 14.66 -6.11
CA VAL A 97 1.60 14.64 -5.29
C VAL A 97 2.77 15.22 -6.10
N ASP A 98 3.51 16.18 -5.53
CA ASP A 98 4.59 16.86 -6.25
C ASP A 98 5.79 15.96 -6.50
N GLN A 99 6.19 15.15 -5.52
CA GLN A 99 7.29 14.20 -5.62
C GLN A 99 6.93 12.87 -4.95
N TYR A 100 6.96 11.79 -5.69
CA TYR A 100 6.74 10.44 -5.19
C TYR A 100 8.00 9.61 -5.30
N ILE A 101 8.35 8.88 -4.23
CA ILE A 101 9.61 8.14 -4.13
C ILE A 101 9.30 6.70 -3.77
N GLY A 102 9.87 5.75 -4.50
CA GLY A 102 9.67 4.32 -4.24
C GLY A 102 10.55 3.43 -5.09
N GLY A 103 10.52 2.13 -4.83
CA GLY A 103 11.27 1.15 -5.60
C GLY A 103 10.71 0.94 -7.00
N VAL A 104 11.58 0.64 -7.95
CA VAL A 104 11.21 0.39 -9.36
C VAL A 104 10.27 -0.81 -9.52
N GLU A 105 10.32 -1.77 -8.61
CA GLU A 105 9.45 -2.97 -8.61
C GLU A 105 7.96 -2.62 -8.53
N HIS A 106 7.62 -1.46 -7.99
CA HIS A 106 6.24 -0.98 -7.90
C HIS A 106 5.67 -0.47 -9.22
N ALA A 107 6.47 -0.35 -10.29
CA ALA A 107 5.99 0.11 -11.59
C ALA A 107 4.83 -0.73 -12.13
N ILE A 108 4.88 -2.04 -11.93
CA ILE A 108 3.84 -3.01 -12.35
C ILE A 108 2.90 -3.43 -11.21
N LEU A 109 3.06 -2.86 -10.02
CA LEU A 109 2.27 -3.15 -8.82
C LEU A 109 1.57 -1.87 -8.34
N HIS A 110 2.01 -1.32 -7.23
CA HIS A 110 1.41 -0.15 -6.59
C HIS A 110 1.21 1.06 -7.53
N LEU A 111 2.21 1.40 -8.36
CA LEU A 111 2.11 2.56 -9.26
C LEU A 111 1.06 2.35 -10.35
N LEU A 112 0.96 1.15 -10.90
CA LEU A 112 -0.07 0.80 -11.88
C LEU A 112 -1.46 0.92 -11.28
N TYR A 113 -1.67 0.33 -10.10
CA TYR A 113 -2.94 0.40 -9.39
C TYR A 113 -3.30 1.84 -8.98
N SER A 114 -2.34 2.62 -8.48
CA SER A 114 -2.58 4.02 -8.10
C SER A 114 -3.06 4.86 -9.28
N ARG A 115 -2.46 4.69 -10.45
CA ARG A 115 -2.89 5.35 -11.69
C ARG A 115 -4.27 4.90 -12.13
N PHE A 116 -4.55 3.61 -12.02
CA PHE A 116 -5.88 3.06 -12.34
C PHE A 116 -6.96 3.67 -11.43
N PHE A 117 -6.75 3.67 -10.10
CA PHE A 117 -7.71 4.23 -9.16
C PHE A 117 -7.97 5.72 -9.39
N VAL A 118 -6.91 6.52 -9.61
CA VAL A 118 -7.08 7.94 -9.91
C VAL A 118 -7.88 8.17 -11.20
N LYS A 119 -7.61 7.38 -12.25
CA LYS A 119 -8.39 7.46 -13.50
C LYS A 119 -9.85 7.03 -13.31
N ALA A 120 -10.10 5.99 -12.50
CA ALA A 120 -11.44 5.54 -12.16
C ALA A 120 -12.19 6.63 -11.37
N PHE A 121 -11.61 7.19 -10.31
CA PHE A 121 -12.21 8.29 -9.56
C PHE A 121 -12.45 9.54 -10.41
N ASN A 122 -11.53 9.87 -11.32
CA ASN A 122 -11.76 10.96 -12.27
C ASN A 122 -12.95 10.66 -13.19
N SER A 123 -13.09 9.43 -13.71
CA SER A 123 -14.22 9.05 -14.55
C SER A 123 -15.56 9.08 -13.81
N MET A 124 -15.55 8.89 -12.49
CA MET A 124 -16.70 9.01 -11.62
C MET A 124 -17.01 10.48 -11.20
N GLY A 125 -16.19 11.44 -11.65
CA GLY A 125 -16.34 12.86 -11.29
C GLY A 125 -15.88 13.21 -9.88
N MET A 126 -15.16 12.32 -9.21
CA MET A 126 -14.64 12.52 -7.85
C MET A 126 -13.33 13.31 -7.82
N LEU A 127 -12.56 13.30 -8.92
CA LEU A 127 -11.28 14.00 -9.06
C LEU A 127 -11.25 14.80 -10.37
N ASP A 128 -10.51 15.92 -10.37
CA ASP A 128 -10.34 16.78 -11.54
C ASP A 128 -9.01 16.54 -12.28
N PHE A 129 -8.17 15.62 -11.79
CA PHE A 129 -6.91 15.18 -12.40
C PHE A 129 -6.91 13.68 -12.73
N LYS A 130 -5.96 13.23 -13.56
CA LYS A 130 -5.88 11.85 -14.10
C LYS A 130 -4.60 11.09 -13.74
N GLU A 131 -3.61 11.78 -13.17
CA GLU A 131 -2.35 11.16 -12.74
C GLU A 131 -2.08 11.53 -11.28
N PRO A 132 -1.71 10.54 -10.45
CA PRO A 132 -1.54 10.75 -9.01
C PRO A 132 -0.28 11.53 -8.63
N PHE A 133 0.78 11.44 -9.45
CA PHE A 133 2.11 11.96 -9.14
C PHE A 133 2.63 12.84 -10.26
N LYS A 134 3.16 14.04 -9.93
CA LYS A 134 3.80 14.94 -10.90
C LYS A 134 5.18 14.45 -11.28
N ASN A 135 5.97 14.04 -10.27
CA ASN A 135 7.32 13.53 -10.43
C ASN A 135 7.47 12.21 -9.68
N LEU A 136 8.16 11.26 -10.30
CA LEU A 136 8.45 9.96 -9.73
C LEU A 136 9.98 9.79 -9.68
N LEU A 137 10.50 9.50 -8.49
CA LEU A 137 11.87 9.04 -8.30
C LEU A 137 11.83 7.55 -7.98
N THR A 138 12.42 6.73 -8.85
CA THR A 138 12.62 5.30 -8.58
C THR A 138 13.96 5.09 -7.90
N GLN A 139 13.92 4.56 -6.66
CA GLN A 139 15.12 4.26 -5.89
C GLN A 139 15.83 3.02 -6.43
N GLY A 140 17.16 3.04 -6.36
CA GLY A 140 17.99 1.84 -6.49
C GLY A 140 17.75 0.86 -5.32
N MET A 141 18.25 -0.36 -5.49
CA MET A 141 18.12 -1.41 -4.48
C MET A 141 19.18 -1.22 -3.38
N VAL A 142 18.81 -1.58 -2.15
CA VAL A 142 19.79 -1.73 -1.07
C VAL A 142 20.29 -3.17 -1.08
N LEU A 143 21.61 -3.30 -1.32
CA LEU A 143 22.29 -4.57 -1.40
C LEU A 143 23.13 -4.80 -0.13
N LYS A 144 23.33 -6.05 0.23
CA LYS A 144 24.33 -6.48 1.22
C LYS A 144 25.05 -7.71 0.68
N ASP A 145 26.38 -7.64 0.67
CA ASP A 145 27.25 -8.67 0.10
C ASP A 145 26.90 -8.96 -1.38
N GLY A 146 26.68 -7.88 -2.17
CA GLY A 146 26.36 -7.94 -3.59
C GLY A 146 24.97 -8.52 -3.93
N ALA A 147 24.10 -8.70 -2.94
CA ALA A 147 22.78 -9.29 -3.15
C ALA A 147 21.66 -8.44 -2.51
N LYS A 148 20.48 -8.43 -3.15
CA LYS A 148 19.27 -7.84 -2.55
C LYS A 148 19.01 -8.44 -1.17
N MET A 149 18.78 -7.58 -0.18
CA MET A 149 18.41 -8.00 1.17
C MET A 149 17.11 -8.80 1.15
N SER A 150 17.12 -9.97 1.80
CA SER A 150 15.91 -10.77 1.99
C SER A 150 16.00 -11.61 3.27
N LYS A 151 14.85 -11.82 3.91
CA LYS A 151 14.77 -12.67 5.11
C LYS A 151 15.24 -14.12 4.84
N SER A 152 14.96 -14.63 3.65
CA SER A 152 15.36 -15.99 3.25
C SER A 152 16.87 -16.15 3.07
N LYS A 153 17.58 -15.07 2.77
CA LYS A 153 19.06 -15.06 2.65
C LYS A 153 19.76 -14.73 3.97
N GLY A 154 19.02 -14.26 4.97
CA GLY A 154 19.59 -13.85 6.26
C GLY A 154 20.52 -12.63 6.20
N ASN A 155 20.46 -11.84 5.10
CA ASN A 155 21.29 -10.67 4.90
C ASN A 155 20.55 -9.34 5.13
N VAL A 156 19.46 -9.36 5.89
CA VAL A 156 18.70 -8.17 6.24
C VAL A 156 19.40 -7.41 7.36
N VAL A 157 19.53 -6.10 7.23
CA VAL A 157 19.93 -5.19 8.30
C VAL A 157 18.67 -4.53 8.83
N ALA A 158 18.36 -4.74 10.11
CA ALA A 158 17.22 -4.12 10.74
C ALA A 158 17.56 -2.66 11.10
N PRO A 159 16.74 -1.67 10.72
CA PRO A 159 16.98 -0.28 11.11
C PRO A 159 17.08 -0.09 12.63
N SER A 160 16.34 -0.87 13.41
CA SER A 160 16.38 -0.84 14.88
C SER A 160 17.77 -1.12 15.43
N GLU A 161 18.50 -2.10 14.90
CA GLU A 161 19.86 -2.44 15.35
C GLU A 161 20.82 -1.26 15.17
N ILE A 162 20.74 -0.60 14.00
CA ILE A 162 21.58 0.57 13.70
C ILE A 162 21.19 1.77 14.58
N ILE A 163 19.90 1.95 14.83
CA ILE A 163 19.40 3.05 15.65
C ILE A 163 19.83 2.87 17.11
N GLU A 164 19.77 1.65 17.63
CA GLU A 164 20.20 1.34 19.00
C GLU A 164 21.72 1.53 19.19
N GLU A 165 22.53 1.14 18.21
CA GLU A 165 23.98 1.19 18.32
C GLU A 165 24.57 2.58 18.00
N TYR A 166 24.08 3.22 16.94
CA TYR A 166 24.69 4.45 16.38
C TYR A 166 23.76 5.67 16.41
N GLY A 167 22.50 5.51 16.76
CA GLY A 167 21.50 6.57 16.75
C GLY A 167 20.84 6.79 15.38
N VAL A 168 19.64 7.38 15.40
CA VAL A 168 18.80 7.59 14.20
C VAL A 168 19.47 8.51 13.16
N ASP A 169 20.18 9.54 13.61
CA ASP A 169 20.80 10.51 12.69
C ASP A 169 21.95 9.88 11.91
N THR A 170 22.68 8.93 12.50
CA THR A 170 23.70 8.16 11.79
C THR A 170 23.07 7.32 10.68
N ALA A 171 21.99 6.61 10.98
CA ALA A 171 21.30 5.80 9.99
C ALA A 171 20.78 6.66 8.82
N ARG A 172 20.16 7.79 9.12
CA ARG A 172 19.67 8.74 8.10
C ARG A 172 20.81 9.33 7.26
N LEU A 173 21.88 9.76 7.90
CA LEU A 173 23.04 10.31 7.19
C LEU A 173 23.66 9.27 6.25
N PHE A 174 23.83 8.03 6.72
CA PHE A 174 24.41 6.96 5.90
C PHE A 174 23.58 6.71 4.65
N VAL A 175 22.26 6.54 4.78
CA VAL A 175 21.36 6.28 3.63
C VAL A 175 21.42 7.40 2.59
N LEU A 176 21.49 8.66 3.03
CA LEU A 176 21.56 9.82 2.13
C LEU A 176 22.94 10.02 1.49
N PHE A 177 24.01 9.57 2.16
CA PHE A 177 25.39 9.79 1.72
C PHE A 177 25.95 8.64 0.88
N ALA A 178 25.50 7.40 1.13
CA ALA A 178 26.18 6.21 0.60
C ALA A 178 26.07 6.07 -0.93
N ALA A 179 24.96 6.52 -1.54
CA ALA A 179 24.80 6.54 -2.99
C ALA A 179 23.76 7.59 -3.43
N PRO A 180 23.82 8.07 -4.68
CA PRO A 180 22.68 8.77 -5.28
C PRO A 180 21.41 7.90 -5.23
N PRO A 181 20.24 8.48 -4.98
CA PRO A 181 19.03 7.70 -4.73
C PRO A 181 18.60 6.81 -5.90
N GLU A 182 18.98 7.13 -7.13
CA GLU A 182 18.68 6.33 -8.32
C GLU A 182 19.59 5.12 -8.53
N ARG A 183 20.69 5.04 -7.75
CA ARG A 183 21.66 3.95 -7.85
C ARG A 183 21.49 2.94 -6.71
N ASP A 184 21.90 1.71 -6.98
CA ASP A 184 22.01 0.71 -5.94
C ASP A 184 22.99 1.16 -4.85
N LEU A 185 22.60 0.91 -3.60
CA LEU A 185 23.40 1.20 -2.42
C LEU A 185 23.91 -0.12 -1.84
N GLU A 186 25.23 -0.29 -1.79
CA GLU A 186 25.82 -1.40 -1.05
C GLU A 186 25.93 -1.05 0.43
N TRP A 187 25.34 -1.86 1.27
CA TRP A 187 25.37 -1.68 2.72
C TRP A 187 26.80 -1.89 3.25
N SER A 188 27.27 -0.96 4.05
CA SER A 188 28.62 -0.99 4.64
C SER A 188 28.56 -0.60 6.11
N ASP A 189 28.86 -1.55 6.99
CA ASP A 189 28.93 -1.28 8.44
C ASP A 189 30.05 -0.27 8.77
N GLN A 190 31.16 -0.32 8.04
CA GLN A 190 32.25 0.67 8.13
C GLN A 190 31.78 2.08 7.71
N GLY A 191 30.93 2.15 6.70
CA GLY A 191 30.31 3.41 6.25
C GLY A 191 29.40 4.01 7.32
N VAL A 192 28.60 3.19 7.99
CA VAL A 192 27.74 3.60 9.11
C VAL A 192 28.59 4.17 10.25
N GLU A 193 29.64 3.44 10.66
CA GLU A 193 30.58 3.88 11.71
C GLU A 193 31.28 5.19 11.31
N GLY A 194 31.64 5.35 10.03
CA GLY A 194 32.20 6.58 9.49
C GLY A 194 31.27 7.79 9.65
N CYS A 195 29.97 7.61 9.35
CA CYS A 195 28.95 8.63 9.57
C CYS A 195 28.78 8.98 11.04
N PHE A 196 28.77 7.98 11.93
CA PHE A 196 28.71 8.19 13.38
C PHE A 196 29.89 9.03 13.89
N ARG A 197 31.12 8.69 13.49
CA ARG A 197 32.32 9.48 13.85
C ARG A 197 32.26 10.90 13.30
N PHE A 198 31.72 11.08 12.10
CA PHE A 198 31.54 12.41 11.51
C PHE A 198 30.55 13.26 12.35
N LEU A 199 29.36 12.73 12.68
CA LEU A 199 28.39 13.45 13.49
C LEU A 199 28.93 13.83 14.87
N ASN A 200 29.66 12.93 15.54
CA ASN A 200 30.29 13.23 16.81
C ASN A 200 31.34 14.35 16.69
N ARG A 201 32.08 14.45 15.57
CA ARG A 201 33.02 15.57 15.34
C ARG A 201 32.28 16.88 15.12
N VAL A 202 31.17 16.86 14.36
CA VAL A 202 30.34 18.06 14.16
C VAL A 202 29.77 18.55 15.48
N TYR A 203 29.24 17.64 16.30
CA TYR A 203 28.69 17.98 17.62
C TYR A 203 29.74 18.66 18.51
N ARG A 204 30.93 18.07 18.64
CA ARG A 204 32.06 18.63 19.42
C ARG A 204 32.63 19.95 18.89
N LEU A 205 32.29 20.33 17.65
CA LEU A 205 32.72 21.59 17.07
C LEU A 205 31.84 22.76 17.55
N VAL A 206 30.62 22.46 17.98
CA VAL A 206 29.64 23.45 18.41
C VAL A 206 29.62 23.60 19.93
N ASP A 207 29.95 22.56 20.69
CA ASP A 207 30.19 22.57 22.14
C ASP A 207 31.56 23.14 22.48
#